data_6ac1b7728ebd506add9e9a3182c88324
#
_entry.id   6ac1b7728ebd506add9e9a3182c88324
#
_cell.length_a   1.000
_cell.length_b   1.000
_cell.length_c   1.000
_cell.angle_alpha   90.00
_cell.angle_beta   90.00
_cell.angle_gamma   90.00
#
_symmetry.space_group_name_H-M   'P 1'
#
loop_
_entity.id
_entity.type
_entity.pdbx_description
1 polymer ?
#
loop_
_entity_poly.entity_id
_entity_poly.type
_entity_poly.pdbx_seq_one_letter_code
_entity_poly.pdbx_strand_id
1 'polypeptide(L)'
;MLAGPGGAPFCGAYTNSVKGDIQAVGEPLGIDFEENNRAGVITLNRPSRLNALSREMFDALSEHYQRWAPSPHIYGVVMQSSHPSVFSSGGDLKTLHAWSEQGALGAIREFYRAAYSHVWLLEKFIRPNVPLINGLVLGGGIGITLYGTHCVAGEGYRLAMPQVGIGFFPDIGGTYFLSRLEAHTGLYLALTGRAIGPADAYRLHLISHYVPAAHFHVIKDALSDNHPIDRLLDGLHRDPGEGELARLTPAINRIFGMSSVEEILDRLDAESGEDEAWAKGTAAEIRTKSPTSLKVAFAQLRRGKTLSLADALRLEYRLASHLIARADYGEGVSSRIAGKGREPRWHPAILAEVDEAKIESLFMPPVDGELELDERRGETSISPRQLTET
;
A
#
# COMPACT_ATOMS: atom_id res chain seq x y z
N MET A 1 59.79 44.75 -46.65
CA MET A 1 61.11 44.18 -46.32
C MET A 1 60.93 42.86 -45.65
N LEU A 2 61.38 41.83 -46.29
CA LEU A 2 61.92 40.58 -45.79
C LEU A 2 60.97 39.65 -45.01
N ALA A 3 60.42 38.70 -45.57
CA ALA A 3 60.94 37.39 -46.03
C ALA A 3 60.85 36.32 -44.93
N GLY A 4 60.12 35.32 -45.23
CA GLY A 4 59.79 33.98 -44.87
C GLY A 4 60.91 33.12 -44.22
N PRO A 5 60.91 31.81 -44.21
CA PRO A 5 59.95 30.85 -44.80
C PRO A 5 59.66 29.62 -43.91
N GLY A 6 58.74 28.80 -44.32
CA GLY A 6 58.97 27.37 -44.46
C GLY A 6 58.48 26.43 -43.38
N GLY A 7 57.70 25.45 -43.78
CA GLY A 7 57.65 24.16 -43.16
C GLY A 7 56.27 23.52 -43.07
N ALA A 8 55.85 22.89 -44.19
CA ALA A 8 54.87 21.78 -44.16
C ALA A 8 55.65 20.44 -44.04
N PRO A 9 55.00 19.27 -44.00
CA PRO A 9 53.70 18.77 -43.50
C PRO A 9 53.90 17.50 -42.62
N PHE A 10 52.94 17.06 -41.87
CA PHE A 10 52.81 15.63 -41.53
C PHE A 10 51.35 15.31 -41.18
N CYS A 11 50.77 14.67 -42.10
CA CYS A 11 50.14 13.35 -42.15
C CYS A 11 49.37 12.90 -40.90
N GLY A 12 48.06 12.81 -41.06
CA GLY A 12 47.22 11.69 -40.81
C GLY A 12 47.17 11.10 -39.39
N ALA A 13 46.04 11.29 -38.74
CA ALA A 13 45.60 10.29 -37.77
C ALA A 13 44.06 10.23 -37.82
N TYR A 14 43.59 9.09 -38.11
CA TYR A 14 42.21 8.63 -38.15
C TYR A 14 41.47 8.99 -36.84
N THR A 15 40.40 9.76 -36.90
CA THR A 15 39.38 9.80 -35.88
C THR A 15 38.31 8.78 -36.24
N ASN A 16 38.41 7.60 -35.66
CA ASN A 16 37.32 6.68 -35.55
C ASN A 16 36.22 7.30 -34.66
N SER A 17 35.18 7.81 -35.29
CA SER A 17 33.94 8.14 -34.67
C SER A 17 33.29 6.83 -34.24
N VAL A 18 33.50 6.44 -32.96
CA VAL A 18 32.68 5.44 -32.32
C VAL A 18 31.31 6.12 -32.09
N LYS A 19 30.38 5.81 -32.97
CA LYS A 19 28.96 5.97 -32.68
C LYS A 19 28.66 5.01 -31.52
N GLY A 20 28.80 5.49 -30.29
CA GLY A 20 28.24 4.83 -29.14
C GLY A 20 26.73 4.82 -29.32
N ASP A 21 26.16 3.64 -29.37
CA ASP A 21 24.73 3.42 -29.22
C ASP A 21 24.26 4.16 -27.99
N ILE A 22 23.44 5.20 -28.18
CA ILE A 22 22.65 5.79 -27.11
C ILE A 22 21.63 4.70 -26.77
N GLN A 23 21.98 3.84 -25.81
CA GLN A 23 20.98 3.03 -25.11
C GLN A 23 19.93 4.02 -24.63
N ALA A 24 18.69 3.80 -25.05
CA ALA A 24 17.55 4.52 -24.51
C ALA A 24 17.64 4.40 -22.99
N VAL A 25 17.90 5.50 -22.31
CA VAL A 25 17.88 5.56 -20.84
C VAL A 25 16.43 5.29 -20.47
N GLY A 26 16.14 4.06 -20.02
CA GLY A 26 14.84 3.69 -19.52
C GLY A 26 14.41 4.67 -18.43
N GLU A 27 13.10 4.88 -18.26
CA GLU A 27 12.61 5.70 -17.13
C GLU A 27 13.29 5.22 -15.85
N PRO A 28 13.75 6.14 -14.94
CA PRO A 28 14.32 5.75 -13.67
C PRO A 28 13.35 4.83 -12.91
N LEU A 29 13.86 3.83 -12.20
CA LEU A 29 13.05 2.86 -11.43
C LEU A 29 12.07 3.55 -10.47
N GLY A 30 12.40 4.78 -10.02
CA GLY A 30 11.55 5.56 -9.12
C GLY A 30 11.67 5.14 -7.66
N ILE A 31 12.71 4.41 -7.32
CA ILE A 31 13.08 4.02 -5.98
C ILE A 31 14.61 3.91 -5.90
N ASP A 32 15.19 4.51 -4.87
CA ASP A 32 16.61 4.51 -4.65
C ASP A 32 16.96 3.65 -3.44
N PHE A 33 18.11 2.97 -3.50
CA PHE A 33 18.62 2.11 -2.43
C PHE A 33 20.06 2.51 -2.12
N GLU A 34 20.31 2.78 -0.85
CA GLU A 34 21.62 3.14 -0.35
C GLU A 34 21.97 2.30 0.88
N GLU A 35 23.26 2.05 1.10
CA GLU A 35 23.77 1.54 2.37
C GLU A 35 24.53 2.68 3.05
N ASN A 36 23.93 3.22 4.11
CA ASN A 36 24.51 4.27 4.91
C ASN A 36 25.00 3.67 6.23
N ASN A 37 26.30 3.43 6.32
CA ASN A 37 26.93 2.79 7.47
C ASN A 37 26.28 1.41 7.77
N ARG A 38 25.45 1.34 8.81
CA ARG A 38 24.75 0.13 9.24
C ARG A 38 23.27 0.09 8.82
N ALA A 39 22.78 1.10 8.11
CA ALA A 39 21.39 1.18 7.66
C ALA A 39 21.28 0.95 6.15
N GLY A 40 20.30 0.10 5.75
CA GLY A 40 19.74 0.15 4.42
C GLY A 40 18.76 1.31 4.33
N VAL A 41 18.94 2.20 3.37
CA VAL A 41 18.05 3.36 3.15
C VAL A 41 17.31 3.17 1.85
N ILE A 42 16.00 3.22 1.92
CA ILE A 42 15.08 3.13 0.78
C ILE A 42 14.41 4.49 0.62
N THR A 43 14.51 5.09 -0.56
CA THR A 43 13.81 6.33 -0.88
C THR A 43 12.87 6.11 -2.06
N LEU A 44 11.56 6.23 -1.81
CA LEU A 44 10.58 6.29 -2.89
C LEU A 44 10.78 7.62 -3.64
N ASN A 45 11.21 7.56 -4.90
CA ASN A 45 11.66 8.71 -5.67
C ASN A 45 10.99 8.80 -7.05
N ARG A 46 9.67 8.73 -7.05
CA ARG A 46 8.82 8.87 -8.25
C ARG A 46 7.74 9.94 -8.03
N PRO A 47 8.12 11.18 -7.67
CA PRO A 47 7.19 12.21 -7.21
C PRO A 47 6.17 12.61 -8.28
N SER A 48 6.53 12.59 -9.57
CA SER A 48 5.63 12.87 -10.70
C SER A 48 4.47 11.87 -10.84
N ARG A 49 4.60 10.70 -10.21
CA ARG A 49 3.58 9.64 -10.15
C ARG A 49 3.08 9.43 -8.71
N LEU A 50 3.30 10.39 -7.81
CA LEU A 50 2.92 10.30 -6.40
C LEU A 50 3.46 9.02 -5.73
N ASN A 51 4.67 8.61 -6.08
CA ASN A 51 5.31 7.37 -5.64
C ASN A 51 4.43 6.13 -5.83
N ALA A 52 3.70 6.07 -6.95
CA ALA A 52 2.98 4.87 -7.37
C ALA A 52 3.96 3.72 -7.60
N LEU A 53 3.63 2.54 -7.08
CA LEU A 53 4.48 1.36 -7.07
C LEU A 53 4.29 0.54 -8.35
N SER A 54 5.36 0.33 -9.11
CA SER A 54 5.38 -0.58 -10.24
C SER A 54 5.75 -2.01 -9.83
N ARG A 55 5.62 -2.97 -10.75
CA ARG A 55 6.07 -4.35 -10.58
C ARG A 55 7.56 -4.39 -10.27
N GLU A 56 8.36 -3.66 -11.05
CA GLU A 56 9.82 -3.61 -10.93
C GLU A 56 10.25 -3.01 -9.59
N MET A 57 9.48 -2.07 -9.02
CA MET A 57 9.74 -1.53 -7.68
C MET A 57 9.53 -2.61 -6.60
N PHE A 58 8.48 -3.43 -6.68
CA PHE A 58 8.26 -4.55 -5.75
C PHE A 58 9.36 -5.61 -5.88
N ASP A 59 9.78 -5.93 -7.09
CA ASP A 59 10.88 -6.86 -7.34
C ASP A 59 12.20 -6.34 -6.73
N ALA A 60 12.53 -5.07 -6.96
CA ALA A 60 13.72 -4.43 -6.39
C ALA A 60 13.67 -4.32 -4.84
N LEU A 61 12.52 -3.98 -4.27
CA LEU A 61 12.33 -4.00 -2.83
C LEU A 61 12.62 -5.40 -2.27
N SER A 62 12.01 -6.43 -2.86
CA SER A 62 12.18 -7.82 -2.41
C SER A 62 13.62 -8.28 -2.51
N GLU A 63 14.33 -7.96 -3.60
CA GLU A 63 15.74 -8.26 -3.78
C GLU A 63 16.60 -7.62 -2.68
N HIS A 64 16.39 -6.33 -2.38
CA HIS A 64 17.19 -5.63 -1.37
C HIS A 64 16.92 -6.14 0.05
N TYR A 65 15.66 -6.39 0.42
CA TYR A 65 15.34 -6.98 1.71
C TYR A 65 15.94 -8.38 1.87
N GLN A 66 15.90 -9.23 0.82
CA GLN A 66 16.52 -10.56 0.82
C GLN A 66 18.05 -10.48 0.94
N ARG A 67 18.69 -9.49 0.30
CA ARG A 67 20.13 -9.25 0.40
C ARG A 67 20.53 -8.74 1.77
N TRP A 68 19.75 -7.84 2.36
CA TRP A 68 20.04 -7.24 3.67
C TRP A 68 19.71 -8.16 4.85
N ALA A 69 18.75 -9.04 4.72
CA ALA A 69 18.35 -9.95 5.81
C ALA A 69 19.52 -10.77 6.39
N PRO A 70 20.38 -11.44 5.60
CA PRO A 70 21.54 -12.18 6.12
C PRO A 70 22.77 -11.31 6.36
N SER A 71 22.81 -10.06 5.89
CA SER A 71 24.02 -9.23 5.90
C SER A 71 24.43 -8.84 7.33
N PRO A 72 25.64 -9.18 7.80
CA PRO A 72 26.11 -8.74 9.12
C PRO A 72 26.39 -7.23 9.18
N HIS A 73 26.45 -6.56 8.03
CA HIS A 73 26.75 -5.12 7.93
C HIS A 73 25.50 -4.25 8.07
N ILE A 74 24.31 -4.79 7.84
CA ILE A 74 23.06 -4.04 7.96
C ILE A 74 22.41 -4.36 9.30
N TYR A 75 22.22 -3.35 10.13
CA TYR A 75 21.49 -3.43 11.38
C TYR A 75 19.98 -3.33 11.17
N GLY A 76 19.53 -2.39 10.33
CA GLY A 76 18.12 -2.16 10.05
C GLY A 76 17.90 -1.44 8.74
N VAL A 77 16.65 -1.26 8.38
CA VAL A 77 16.22 -0.58 7.15
C VAL A 77 15.33 0.60 7.52
N VAL A 78 15.60 1.74 6.89
CA VAL A 78 14.70 2.90 6.93
C VAL A 78 14.12 3.13 5.54
N MET A 79 12.82 3.43 5.47
CA MET A 79 12.13 3.78 4.23
C MET A 79 11.53 5.18 4.34
N GLN A 80 11.72 6.00 3.31
CA GLN A 80 11.24 7.38 3.25
C GLN A 80 10.71 7.72 1.85
N SER A 81 10.09 8.88 1.73
CA SER A 81 9.59 9.43 0.47
C SER A 81 10.33 10.72 0.11
N SER A 82 10.64 10.92 -1.17
CA SER A 82 11.13 12.20 -1.68
C SER A 82 10.00 13.21 -1.91
N HIS A 83 8.73 12.78 -1.92
CA HIS A 83 7.58 13.65 -2.11
C HIS A 83 7.15 14.29 -0.78
N PRO A 84 6.90 15.62 -0.72
CA PRO A 84 6.69 16.34 0.55
C PRO A 84 5.40 15.97 1.29
N SER A 85 4.37 15.46 0.60
CA SER A 85 3.05 15.22 1.19
C SER A 85 2.43 13.88 0.80
N VAL A 86 3.13 13.06 0.02
CA VAL A 86 2.67 11.73 -0.37
C VAL A 86 3.78 10.73 -0.10
N PHE A 87 3.52 9.76 0.74
CA PHE A 87 4.46 8.65 0.90
C PHE A 87 4.37 7.72 -0.31
N SER A 88 3.19 7.17 -0.57
CA SER A 88 2.88 6.40 -1.78
C SER A 88 1.37 6.40 -2.07
N SER A 89 1.01 6.57 -3.32
CA SER A 89 -0.39 6.48 -3.79
C SER A 89 -0.86 5.04 -4.06
N GLY A 90 -0.05 4.03 -3.73
CA GLY A 90 -0.36 2.63 -3.98
C GLY A 90 0.15 2.13 -5.32
N GLY A 91 -0.49 1.10 -5.89
CA GLY A 91 -0.11 0.52 -7.17
C GLY A 91 -0.20 1.50 -8.35
N ASP A 92 0.64 1.33 -9.36
CA ASP A 92 0.61 2.18 -10.57
C ASP A 92 -0.63 1.89 -11.44
N LEU A 93 -1.74 2.58 -11.09
CA LEU A 93 -3.02 2.42 -11.79
C LEU A 93 -2.95 2.71 -13.28
N LYS A 94 -2.03 3.59 -13.73
CA LYS A 94 -1.87 3.88 -15.17
C LYS A 94 -1.33 2.67 -15.93
N THR A 95 -0.34 2.01 -15.36
CA THR A 95 0.22 0.78 -15.92
C THR A 95 -0.81 -0.36 -15.87
N LEU A 96 -1.49 -0.54 -14.74
CA LEU A 96 -2.53 -1.55 -14.58
C LEU A 96 -3.69 -1.33 -15.56
N HIS A 97 -4.10 -0.08 -15.79
CA HIS A 97 -5.11 0.27 -16.79
C HIS A 97 -4.67 -0.08 -18.20
N ALA A 98 -3.45 0.31 -18.58
CA ALA A 98 -2.92 0.00 -19.91
C ALA A 98 -2.86 -1.51 -20.18
N TRP A 99 -2.47 -2.30 -19.18
CA TRP A 99 -2.49 -3.77 -19.28
C TRP A 99 -3.91 -4.33 -19.36
N SER A 100 -4.86 -3.76 -18.62
CA SER A 100 -6.27 -4.15 -18.70
C SER A 100 -6.86 -3.90 -20.09
N GLU A 101 -6.61 -2.73 -20.69
CA GLU A 101 -7.03 -2.37 -22.05
C GLU A 101 -6.44 -3.32 -23.12
N GLN A 102 -5.23 -3.82 -22.88
CA GLN A 102 -4.55 -4.78 -23.76
C GLN A 102 -4.96 -6.24 -23.51
N GLY A 103 -5.81 -6.51 -22.52
CA GLY A 103 -6.15 -7.86 -22.10
C GLY A 103 -4.98 -8.64 -21.46
N ALA A 104 -3.93 -7.94 -21.00
CA ALA A 104 -2.72 -8.53 -20.44
C ALA A 104 -2.94 -8.94 -18.96
N LEU A 105 -3.98 -9.74 -18.69
CA LEU A 105 -4.36 -10.17 -17.33
C LEU A 105 -3.23 -10.92 -16.61
N GLY A 106 -2.39 -11.63 -17.35
CA GLY A 106 -1.21 -12.30 -16.79
C GLY A 106 -0.23 -11.31 -16.15
N ALA A 107 0.07 -10.18 -16.82
CA ALA A 107 0.94 -9.14 -16.29
C ALA A 107 0.37 -8.50 -15.00
N ILE A 108 -0.96 -8.28 -14.96
CA ILE A 108 -1.64 -7.75 -13.79
C ILE A 108 -1.56 -8.74 -12.63
N ARG A 109 -1.78 -10.05 -12.86
CA ARG A 109 -1.63 -11.08 -11.82
C ARG A 109 -0.22 -11.13 -11.27
N GLU A 110 0.78 -11.04 -12.12
CA GLU A 110 2.18 -11.03 -11.69
C GLU A 110 2.53 -9.78 -10.87
N PHE A 111 1.92 -8.63 -11.17
CA PHE A 111 2.02 -7.44 -10.32
C PHE A 111 1.49 -7.73 -8.90
N TYR A 112 0.29 -8.29 -8.77
CA TYR A 112 -0.29 -8.61 -7.45
C TYR A 112 0.49 -9.73 -6.75
N ARG A 113 0.99 -10.72 -7.50
CA ARG A 113 1.88 -11.77 -6.95
C ARG A 113 3.12 -11.15 -6.31
N ALA A 114 3.81 -10.25 -7.02
CA ALA A 114 5.00 -9.57 -6.50
C ALA A 114 4.66 -8.72 -5.27
N ALA A 115 3.58 -7.96 -5.31
CA ALA A 115 3.14 -7.11 -4.19
C ALA A 115 2.82 -7.93 -2.93
N TYR A 116 2.05 -9.01 -3.05
CA TYR A 116 1.65 -9.82 -1.88
C TYR A 116 2.80 -10.67 -1.34
N SER A 117 3.67 -11.17 -2.23
CA SER A 117 4.90 -11.85 -1.80
C SER A 117 5.84 -10.91 -1.05
N HIS A 118 5.88 -9.62 -1.42
CA HIS A 118 6.66 -8.61 -0.70
C HIS A 118 6.10 -8.36 0.71
N VAL A 119 4.77 -8.29 0.88
CA VAL A 119 4.14 -8.20 2.23
C VAL A 119 4.58 -9.36 3.11
N TRP A 120 4.55 -10.58 2.56
CA TRP A 120 5.00 -11.77 3.29
C TRP A 120 6.48 -11.72 3.65
N LEU A 121 7.31 -11.20 2.74
CA LEU A 121 8.73 -11.00 3.00
C LEU A 121 8.97 -10.02 4.15
N LEU A 122 8.23 -8.90 4.20
CA LEU A 122 8.34 -7.92 5.28
C LEU A 122 7.90 -8.50 6.63
N GLU A 123 6.84 -9.30 6.68
CA GLU A 123 6.41 -9.99 7.90
C GLU A 123 7.50 -10.92 8.45
N LYS A 124 8.31 -11.50 7.57
CA LYS A 124 9.43 -12.38 7.93
C LYS A 124 10.76 -11.67 8.14
N PHE A 125 10.82 -10.36 7.92
CA PHE A 125 12.03 -9.57 8.06
C PHE A 125 12.26 -9.19 9.52
N ILE A 126 13.22 -9.87 10.17
CA ILE A 126 13.45 -9.80 11.63
C ILE A 126 14.27 -8.61 12.11
N ARG A 127 14.90 -7.85 11.18
CA ARG A 127 15.68 -6.67 11.54
C ARG A 127 14.79 -5.45 11.71
N PRO A 128 15.22 -4.40 12.44
CA PRO A 128 14.50 -3.14 12.46
C PRO A 128 14.15 -2.68 11.05
N ASN A 129 12.85 -2.48 10.79
CA ASN A 129 12.31 -1.95 9.55
C ASN A 129 11.43 -0.76 9.91
N VAL A 130 11.87 0.44 9.55
CA VAL A 130 11.33 1.69 10.06
C VAL A 130 10.91 2.61 8.90
N PRO A 131 9.72 2.43 8.31
CA PRO A 131 9.18 3.43 7.41
C PRO A 131 8.84 4.72 8.17
N LEU A 132 9.30 5.85 7.62
CA LEU A 132 9.10 7.20 8.13
C LEU A 132 8.06 7.91 7.26
N ILE A 133 6.82 7.98 7.72
CA ILE A 133 5.69 8.39 6.88
C ILE A 133 5.16 9.75 7.33
N ASN A 134 5.36 10.79 6.51
CA ASN A 134 4.79 12.11 6.75
C ASN A 134 3.97 12.58 5.54
N GLY A 135 2.97 11.81 5.17
CA GLY A 135 2.13 12.09 4.00
C GLY A 135 1.10 11.02 3.76
N LEU A 136 0.42 11.12 2.62
CA LEU A 136 -0.60 10.18 2.19
C LEU A 136 0.00 8.82 1.86
N VAL A 137 -0.58 7.75 2.41
CA VAL A 137 -0.23 6.35 2.12
C VAL A 137 -1.50 5.57 1.78
N LEU A 138 -1.56 5.02 0.57
CA LEU A 138 -2.73 4.35 0.02
C LEU A 138 -2.39 2.92 -0.43
N GLY A 139 -3.33 2.01 -0.31
CA GLY A 139 -3.29 0.66 -0.91
C GLY A 139 -1.91 0.00 -0.82
N GLY A 140 -1.25 -0.25 -1.96
CA GLY A 140 0.08 -0.86 -2.03
C GLY A 140 1.15 -0.18 -1.16
N GLY A 141 1.04 1.14 -0.94
CA GLY A 141 1.91 1.87 -0.03
C GLY A 141 1.79 1.41 1.42
N ILE A 142 0.59 0.98 1.83
CA ILE A 142 0.35 0.41 3.17
C ILE A 142 1.08 -0.93 3.30
N GLY A 143 1.02 -1.78 2.27
CA GLY A 143 1.67 -3.09 2.28
C GLY A 143 3.18 -3.05 2.44
N ILE A 144 3.84 -2.00 1.94
CA ILE A 144 5.31 -1.84 2.10
C ILE A 144 5.71 -1.18 3.43
N THR A 145 4.74 -0.77 4.27
CA THR A 145 5.01 -0.04 5.52
C THR A 145 4.43 -0.68 6.77
N LEU A 146 3.33 -1.42 6.63
CA LEU A 146 2.58 -1.93 7.79
C LEU A 146 3.19 -3.21 8.38
N TYR A 147 3.77 -4.08 7.55
CA TYR A 147 4.22 -5.43 7.90
C TYR A 147 5.71 -5.48 8.25
N GLY A 148 6.23 -4.50 8.91
CA GLY A 148 7.58 -4.49 9.46
C GLY A 148 7.55 -4.41 10.98
N THR A 149 8.72 -4.26 11.59
CA THR A 149 8.86 -4.16 13.04
C THR A 149 8.26 -2.86 13.59
N HIS A 150 8.36 -1.77 12.84
CA HIS A 150 7.88 -0.46 13.23
C HIS A 150 7.09 0.19 12.09
N CYS A 151 6.29 1.20 12.43
CA CYS A 151 5.66 2.12 11.49
C CYS A 151 5.59 3.49 12.17
N VAL A 152 6.40 4.44 11.71
CA VAL A 152 6.53 5.76 12.33
C VAL A 152 5.79 6.78 11.48
N ALA A 153 4.81 7.45 12.09
CA ALA A 153 4.02 8.49 11.45
C ALA A 153 4.39 9.88 11.93
N GLY A 154 4.47 10.82 11.00
CA GLY A 154 4.52 12.25 11.28
C GLY A 154 3.14 12.90 11.24
N GLU A 155 3.09 14.22 11.41
CA GLU A 155 1.86 15.02 11.46
C GLU A 155 1.07 15.02 10.15
N GLY A 156 1.74 14.83 9.03
CA GLY A 156 1.14 14.73 7.71
C GLY A 156 0.55 13.36 7.36
N TYR A 157 0.72 12.36 8.22
CA TYR A 157 0.26 11.00 7.95
C TYR A 157 -1.23 10.93 7.65
N ARG A 158 -1.58 10.24 6.55
CA ARG A 158 -2.95 9.92 6.16
C ARG A 158 -2.99 8.54 5.51
N LEU A 159 -3.72 7.61 6.11
CA LEU A 159 -3.89 6.24 5.59
C LEU A 159 -5.29 6.05 5.03
N ALA A 160 -5.42 5.46 3.84
CA ALA A 160 -6.71 5.05 3.30
C ALA A 160 -6.62 3.80 2.41
N MET A 161 -7.74 3.05 2.37
CA MET A 161 -7.94 1.86 1.52
C MET A 161 -9.14 2.09 0.56
N PRO A 162 -8.98 2.94 -0.48
CA PRO A 162 -10.10 3.38 -1.31
C PRO A 162 -10.46 2.41 -2.45
N GLN A 163 -10.02 1.16 -2.41
CA GLN A 163 -10.08 0.19 -3.52
C GLN A 163 -11.51 -0.13 -3.97
N VAL A 164 -12.49 -0.11 -3.08
CA VAL A 164 -13.91 -0.32 -3.45
C VAL A 164 -14.43 0.75 -4.42
N GLY A 165 -13.78 1.91 -4.45
CA GLY A 165 -14.07 3.00 -5.39
C GLY A 165 -13.41 2.86 -6.77
N ILE A 166 -12.68 1.76 -7.00
CA ILE A 166 -12.07 1.45 -8.31
C ILE A 166 -12.45 0.04 -8.81
N GLY A 167 -13.58 -0.51 -8.32
CA GLY A 167 -14.01 -1.86 -8.70
C GLY A 167 -13.13 -2.98 -8.14
N PHE A 168 -12.43 -2.72 -7.04
CA PHE A 168 -11.52 -3.65 -6.38
C PHE A 168 -11.89 -3.84 -4.90
N PHE A 169 -11.02 -4.36 -4.08
CA PHE A 169 -11.25 -4.62 -2.66
C PHE A 169 -10.02 -4.17 -1.85
N PRO A 170 -10.12 -3.92 -0.53
CA PRO A 170 -8.97 -3.65 0.31
C PRO A 170 -8.02 -4.84 0.36
N ASP A 171 -6.91 -4.76 -0.36
CA ASP A 171 -5.91 -5.81 -0.55
C ASP A 171 -4.63 -5.56 0.25
N ILE A 172 -3.52 -6.17 -0.16
CA ILE A 172 -2.18 -5.96 0.40
C ILE A 172 -2.09 -6.25 1.91
N GLY A 173 -2.75 -7.32 2.35
CA GLY A 173 -2.90 -7.69 3.75
C GLY A 173 -4.10 -7.03 4.43
N GLY A 174 -4.92 -6.25 3.69
CA GLY A 174 -6.14 -5.62 4.20
C GLY A 174 -7.12 -6.60 4.83
N THR A 175 -7.24 -7.80 4.28
CA THR A 175 -8.01 -8.90 4.85
C THR A 175 -7.60 -9.20 6.28
N TYR A 176 -6.30 -9.21 6.56
CA TYR A 176 -5.75 -9.55 7.86
C TYR A 176 -5.91 -8.41 8.87
N PHE A 177 -5.40 -7.21 8.57
CA PHE A 177 -5.38 -6.15 9.58
C PHE A 177 -6.75 -5.49 9.78
N LEU A 178 -7.52 -5.22 8.70
CA LEU A 178 -8.82 -4.57 8.84
C LEU A 178 -9.83 -5.44 9.59
N SER A 179 -9.82 -6.76 9.38
CA SER A 179 -10.75 -7.67 10.06
C SER A 179 -10.52 -7.75 11.58
N ARG A 180 -9.36 -7.31 12.07
CA ARG A 180 -8.96 -7.34 13.47
C ARG A 180 -9.11 -6.01 14.21
N LEU A 181 -9.41 -4.94 13.46
CA LEU A 181 -9.66 -3.64 14.10
C LEU A 181 -10.92 -3.71 14.96
N GLU A 182 -10.85 -3.04 16.10
CA GLU A 182 -11.95 -3.00 17.08
C GLU A 182 -13.25 -2.43 16.50
N ALA A 183 -14.36 -2.80 17.10
CA ALA A 183 -15.68 -2.18 16.90
C ALA A 183 -16.11 -2.08 15.41
N HIS A 184 -15.77 -3.06 14.58
CA HIS A 184 -16.05 -3.06 13.14
C HIS A 184 -15.44 -1.87 12.36
N THR A 185 -14.50 -1.15 12.96
CA THR A 185 -13.83 0.00 12.33
C THR A 185 -13.16 -0.38 11.00
N GLY A 186 -12.59 -1.59 10.92
CA GLY A 186 -12.00 -2.05 9.66
C GLY A 186 -13.03 -2.18 8.52
N LEU A 187 -14.23 -2.66 8.81
CA LEU A 187 -15.29 -2.74 7.81
C LEU A 187 -15.77 -1.32 7.39
N TYR A 188 -15.89 -0.40 8.35
CA TYR A 188 -16.18 0.99 8.06
C TYR A 188 -15.14 1.61 7.11
N LEU A 189 -13.84 1.44 7.39
CA LEU A 189 -12.77 1.94 6.54
C LEU A 189 -12.75 1.28 5.17
N ALA A 190 -13.02 -0.03 5.11
CA ALA A 190 -13.05 -0.80 3.86
C ALA A 190 -14.18 -0.37 2.92
N LEU A 191 -15.38 -0.15 3.46
CA LEU A 191 -16.56 0.20 2.64
C LEU A 191 -16.59 1.68 2.24
N THR A 192 -16.03 2.56 3.07
CA THR A 192 -15.98 4.00 2.78
C THR A 192 -14.75 4.39 1.98
N GLY A 193 -13.59 3.77 2.26
CA GLY A 193 -12.29 4.20 1.75
C GLY A 193 -11.81 5.50 2.40
N ARG A 194 -12.37 5.91 3.53
CA ARG A 194 -11.99 7.15 4.23
C ARG A 194 -10.56 7.09 4.75
N ALA A 195 -9.92 8.25 4.71
CA ALA A 195 -8.58 8.41 5.27
C ALA A 195 -8.64 8.69 6.77
N ILE A 196 -7.69 8.09 7.51
CA ILE A 196 -7.48 8.35 8.93
C ILE A 196 -6.15 9.05 9.17
N GLY A 197 -6.08 9.85 10.23
CA GLY A 197 -4.89 10.55 10.66
C GLY A 197 -4.05 9.75 11.66
N PRO A 198 -2.93 10.35 12.15
CA PRO A 198 -2.01 9.66 13.05
C PRO A 198 -2.66 9.28 14.40
N ALA A 199 -3.56 10.08 14.94
CA ALA A 199 -4.25 9.79 16.20
C ALA A 199 -5.10 8.53 16.11
N ASP A 200 -5.96 8.41 15.08
CA ASP A 200 -6.75 7.21 14.85
C ASP A 200 -5.88 6.01 14.51
N ALA A 201 -4.84 6.19 13.68
CA ALA A 201 -3.94 5.11 13.31
C ALA A 201 -3.14 4.58 14.50
N TYR A 202 -2.74 5.44 15.44
CA TYR A 202 -2.06 5.04 16.67
C TYR A 202 -3.01 4.26 17.59
N ARG A 203 -4.22 4.79 17.83
CA ARG A 203 -5.26 4.10 18.61
C ARG A 203 -5.62 2.73 18.04
N LEU A 204 -5.63 2.60 16.73
CA LEU A 204 -5.93 1.33 16.03
C LEU A 204 -4.70 0.44 15.85
N HIS A 205 -3.56 0.77 16.44
CA HIS A 205 -2.28 0.05 16.33
C HIS A 205 -1.79 -0.14 14.89
N LEU A 206 -2.17 0.75 13.97
CA LEU A 206 -1.69 0.75 12.58
C LEU A 206 -0.34 1.47 12.43
N ILE A 207 0.03 2.29 13.39
CA ILE A 207 1.38 2.83 13.55
C ILE A 207 1.91 2.47 14.94
N SER A 208 3.23 2.31 15.05
CA SER A 208 3.88 2.03 16.33
C SER A 208 4.18 3.31 17.10
N HIS A 209 4.59 4.38 16.39
CA HIS A 209 5.00 5.63 17.00
C HIS A 209 4.50 6.83 16.18
N TYR A 210 4.08 7.87 16.90
CA TYR A 210 3.90 9.20 16.33
C TYR A 210 5.09 10.05 16.70
N VAL A 211 5.85 10.51 15.71
CA VAL A 211 7.06 11.31 15.89
C VAL A 211 6.98 12.52 14.96
N PRO A 212 7.15 13.76 15.45
CA PRO A 212 7.20 14.93 14.58
C PRO A 212 8.24 14.75 13.47
N ALA A 213 7.85 15.02 12.21
CA ALA A 213 8.69 14.73 11.04
C ALA A 213 10.05 15.46 11.08
N ALA A 214 10.14 16.57 11.82
CA ALA A 214 11.40 17.27 12.08
C ALA A 214 12.47 16.37 12.75
N HIS A 215 12.08 15.29 13.42
CA HIS A 215 12.99 14.34 14.08
C HIS A 215 13.29 13.08 13.26
N PHE A 216 12.78 12.94 12.06
CA PHE A 216 13.02 11.74 11.23
C PHE A 216 14.51 11.53 10.91
N HIS A 217 15.28 12.60 10.77
CA HIS A 217 16.72 12.50 10.58
C HIS A 217 17.42 11.81 11.75
N VAL A 218 17.00 12.08 13.01
CA VAL A 218 17.56 11.43 14.21
C VAL A 218 17.38 9.92 14.18
N ILE A 219 16.23 9.45 13.67
CA ILE A 219 15.94 8.02 13.52
C ILE A 219 16.87 7.38 12.49
N LYS A 220 17.09 8.05 11.35
CA LYS A 220 18.00 7.58 10.31
C LYS A 220 19.43 7.47 10.80
N ASP A 221 19.91 8.51 11.47
CA ASP A 221 21.27 8.55 12.01
C ASP A 221 21.47 7.44 13.05
N ALA A 222 20.51 7.23 13.95
CA ALA A 222 20.58 6.17 14.95
C ALA A 222 20.64 4.75 14.33
N LEU A 223 19.85 4.49 13.27
CA LEU A 223 19.94 3.21 12.55
C LEU A 223 21.29 3.04 11.86
N SER A 224 21.83 4.10 11.27
CA SER A 224 23.15 4.10 10.66
C SER A 224 24.26 3.83 11.68
N ASP A 225 24.15 4.35 12.89
CA ASP A 225 25.11 4.19 13.97
C ASP A 225 24.89 2.93 14.83
N ASN A 226 23.94 2.05 14.42
CA ASN A 226 23.61 0.80 15.12
C ASN A 226 23.12 1.03 16.57
N HIS A 227 22.40 2.11 16.81
CA HIS A 227 21.80 2.37 18.11
C HIS A 227 20.50 1.57 18.27
N PRO A 228 20.15 1.09 19.49
CA PRO A 228 18.90 0.44 19.78
C PRO A 228 17.70 1.33 19.44
N ILE A 229 16.93 0.94 18.40
CA ILE A 229 15.92 1.82 17.82
C ILE A 229 14.69 1.98 18.70
N ASP A 230 14.27 0.92 19.42
CA ASP A 230 13.06 0.95 20.26
C ASP A 230 13.12 2.07 21.30
N ARG A 231 14.20 2.15 22.09
CA ARG A 231 14.37 3.18 23.11
C ARG A 231 14.39 4.60 22.53
N LEU A 232 14.96 4.75 21.33
CA LEU A 232 14.98 6.04 20.66
C LEU A 232 13.57 6.45 20.23
N LEU A 233 12.84 5.53 19.61
CA LEU A 233 11.47 5.78 19.16
C LEU A 233 10.55 6.09 20.34
N ASP A 234 10.65 5.36 21.45
CA ASP A 234 9.92 5.64 22.69
C ASP A 234 10.22 7.06 23.21
N GLY A 235 11.48 7.47 23.18
CA GLY A 235 11.91 8.82 23.61
C GLY A 235 11.44 9.96 22.69
N LEU A 236 11.29 9.69 21.39
CA LEU A 236 10.81 10.63 20.40
C LEU A 236 9.30 10.64 20.25
N HIS A 237 8.62 9.57 20.66
CA HIS A 237 7.17 9.45 20.58
C HIS A 237 6.47 10.61 21.30
N ARG A 238 5.39 11.08 20.69
CA ARG A 238 4.48 12.08 21.28
C ARG A 238 3.06 11.55 21.20
N ASP A 239 2.23 11.96 22.13
CA ASP A 239 0.80 11.69 22.07
C ASP A 239 0.19 12.41 20.84
N PRO A 240 -0.39 11.67 19.87
CA PRO A 240 -1.05 12.30 18.70
C PRO A 240 -2.42 12.91 19.03
N GLY A 241 -2.89 12.82 20.26
CA GLY A 241 -4.20 13.29 20.72
C GLY A 241 -5.36 12.35 20.35
N GLU A 242 -6.57 12.86 20.43
CA GLU A 242 -7.78 12.11 20.07
C GLU A 242 -8.07 12.22 18.57
N GLY A 243 -8.36 11.07 17.93
CA GLY A 243 -8.81 10.98 16.56
C GLY A 243 -10.32 11.10 16.42
N GLU A 244 -10.79 11.35 15.21
CA GLU A 244 -12.22 11.44 14.90
C GLU A 244 -12.97 10.13 15.19
N LEU A 245 -12.34 8.99 14.93
CA LEU A 245 -12.95 7.67 15.11
C LEU A 245 -13.24 7.34 16.58
N ALA A 246 -12.53 7.94 17.54
CA ALA A 246 -12.78 7.71 18.95
C ALA A 246 -14.24 8.04 19.32
N ARG A 247 -14.73 9.19 18.90
CA ARG A 247 -16.13 9.61 19.10
C ARG A 247 -17.12 8.72 18.33
N LEU A 248 -16.75 8.31 17.12
CA LEU A 248 -17.64 7.56 16.22
C LEU A 248 -17.68 6.06 16.53
N THR A 249 -16.75 5.53 17.31
CA THR A 249 -16.62 4.09 17.59
C THR A 249 -17.94 3.44 18.05
N PRO A 250 -18.75 4.02 18.97
CA PRO A 250 -20.02 3.40 19.36
C PRO A 250 -21.03 3.28 18.22
N ALA A 251 -21.13 4.31 17.35
CA ALA A 251 -22.04 4.32 16.20
C ALA A 251 -21.53 3.34 15.12
N ILE A 252 -20.21 3.33 14.84
CA ILE A 252 -19.59 2.38 13.91
C ILE A 252 -19.86 0.94 14.35
N ASN A 253 -19.63 0.63 15.64
CA ASN A 253 -19.85 -0.73 16.15
C ASN A 253 -21.30 -1.19 15.99
N ARG A 254 -22.26 -0.31 16.29
CA ARG A 254 -23.68 -0.60 16.19
C ARG A 254 -24.13 -0.81 14.73
N ILE A 255 -23.63 0.02 13.80
CA ILE A 255 -24.09 0.05 12.42
C ILE A 255 -23.34 -0.96 11.55
N PHE A 256 -22.02 -1.02 11.66
CA PHE A 256 -21.19 -1.91 10.81
C PHE A 256 -21.12 -3.35 11.34
N GLY A 257 -21.76 -3.63 12.48
CA GLY A 257 -21.97 -4.98 13.00
C GLY A 257 -23.08 -5.77 12.30
N MET A 258 -23.83 -5.16 11.38
CA MET A 258 -24.95 -5.80 10.66
C MET A 258 -24.51 -6.94 9.76
N SER A 259 -25.46 -7.77 9.30
CA SER A 259 -25.19 -9.02 8.58
C SER A 259 -24.98 -8.84 7.08
N SER A 260 -25.30 -7.67 6.52
CA SER A 260 -25.13 -7.34 5.10
C SER A 260 -24.81 -5.85 4.88
N VAL A 261 -24.33 -5.51 3.68
CA VAL A 261 -24.09 -4.11 3.27
C VAL A 261 -25.42 -3.35 3.20
N GLU A 262 -26.49 -4.01 2.76
CA GLU A 262 -27.84 -3.46 2.71
C GLU A 262 -28.32 -3.04 4.10
N GLU A 263 -28.23 -3.93 5.09
CA GLU A 263 -28.61 -3.61 6.47
C GLU A 263 -27.75 -2.48 7.06
N ILE A 264 -26.46 -2.40 6.72
CA ILE A 264 -25.60 -1.28 7.11
C ILE A 264 -26.16 0.03 6.54
N LEU A 265 -26.53 0.06 5.26
CA LEU A 265 -27.09 1.24 4.62
C LEU A 265 -28.45 1.63 5.22
N ASP A 266 -29.33 0.65 5.48
CA ASP A 266 -30.62 0.88 6.11
C ASP A 266 -30.45 1.49 7.52
N ARG A 267 -29.46 1.01 8.29
CA ARG A 267 -29.13 1.56 9.61
C ARG A 267 -28.55 2.96 9.55
N LEU A 268 -27.68 3.24 8.55
CA LEU A 268 -27.15 4.58 8.31
C LEU A 268 -28.27 5.57 7.94
N ASP A 269 -29.21 5.15 7.11
CA ASP A 269 -30.36 5.99 6.69
C ASP A 269 -31.33 6.26 7.84
N ALA A 270 -31.50 5.30 8.75
CA ALA A 270 -32.36 5.41 9.92
C ALA A 270 -31.72 6.13 11.11
N GLU A 271 -30.43 6.47 11.05
CA GLU A 271 -29.73 7.13 12.16
C GLU A 271 -30.24 8.56 12.34
N SER A 272 -30.36 8.98 13.61
CA SER A 272 -30.88 10.28 14.00
C SER A 272 -30.08 10.88 15.16
N GLY A 273 -30.34 12.13 15.47
CA GLY A 273 -29.65 12.83 16.56
C GLY A 273 -28.23 13.29 16.19
N GLU A 274 -27.28 13.14 17.10
CA GLU A 274 -25.92 13.68 16.98
C GLU A 274 -25.15 13.08 15.80
N ASP A 275 -25.36 11.80 15.50
CA ASP A 275 -24.66 11.07 14.44
C ASP A 275 -25.38 11.10 13.08
N GLU A 276 -26.55 11.76 12.96
CA GLU A 276 -27.37 11.78 11.73
C GLU A 276 -26.59 12.32 10.52
N ALA A 277 -25.89 13.43 10.68
CA ALA A 277 -25.14 14.06 9.58
C ALA A 277 -23.99 13.17 9.11
N TRP A 278 -23.27 12.55 10.04
CA TRP A 278 -22.21 11.59 9.74
C TRP A 278 -22.76 10.34 9.03
N ALA A 279 -23.87 9.79 9.51
CA ALA A 279 -24.47 8.59 8.95
C ALA A 279 -24.97 8.82 7.53
N LYS A 280 -25.69 9.92 7.28
CA LYS A 280 -26.14 10.31 5.92
C LYS A 280 -24.97 10.50 4.97
N GLY A 281 -23.92 11.20 5.40
CA GLY A 281 -22.71 11.38 4.60
C GLY A 281 -22.00 10.07 4.31
N THR A 282 -21.97 9.15 5.27
CA THR A 282 -21.36 7.82 5.14
C THR A 282 -22.16 6.93 4.17
N ALA A 283 -23.50 6.93 4.29
CA ALA A 283 -24.38 6.19 3.36
C ALA A 283 -24.23 6.70 1.92
N ALA A 284 -24.22 8.03 1.75
CA ALA A 284 -24.02 8.64 0.44
C ALA A 284 -22.65 8.25 -0.16
N GLU A 285 -21.60 8.25 0.64
CA GLU A 285 -20.27 7.84 0.20
C GLU A 285 -20.21 6.37 -0.21
N ILE A 286 -20.75 5.44 0.60
CA ILE A 286 -20.81 4.00 0.28
C ILE A 286 -21.54 3.76 -1.04
N ARG A 287 -22.66 4.46 -1.29
CA ARG A 287 -23.43 4.33 -2.53
C ARG A 287 -22.70 4.76 -3.80
N THR A 288 -21.58 5.49 -3.70
CA THR A 288 -20.73 5.81 -4.87
C THR A 288 -19.82 4.66 -5.28
N LYS A 289 -19.64 3.64 -4.44
CA LYS A 289 -18.69 2.55 -4.66
C LYS A 289 -19.28 1.44 -5.53
N SER A 290 -18.41 0.58 -6.10
CA SER A 290 -18.90 -0.61 -6.85
C SER A 290 -19.69 -1.53 -5.93
N PRO A 291 -20.96 -1.85 -6.27
CA PRO A 291 -21.79 -2.79 -5.50
C PRO A 291 -21.13 -4.17 -5.33
N THR A 292 -20.49 -4.68 -6.40
CA THR A 292 -19.71 -5.93 -6.33
C THR A 292 -18.57 -5.82 -5.33
N SER A 293 -17.80 -4.73 -5.38
CA SER A 293 -16.65 -4.52 -4.49
C SER A 293 -17.07 -4.37 -3.03
N LEU A 294 -18.19 -3.72 -2.76
CA LEU A 294 -18.73 -3.61 -1.40
C LEU A 294 -19.07 -4.98 -0.81
N LYS A 295 -19.76 -5.85 -1.58
CA LYS A 295 -20.08 -7.21 -1.14
C LYS A 295 -18.84 -8.08 -0.98
N VAL A 296 -17.88 -7.97 -1.90
CA VAL A 296 -16.59 -8.65 -1.78
C VAL A 296 -15.86 -8.23 -0.51
N ALA A 297 -15.70 -6.92 -0.27
CA ALA A 297 -15.01 -6.40 0.92
C ALA A 297 -15.71 -6.84 2.22
N PHE A 298 -17.04 -6.83 2.24
CA PHE A 298 -17.82 -7.32 3.38
C PHE A 298 -17.56 -8.81 3.65
N ALA A 299 -17.68 -9.65 2.62
CA ALA A 299 -17.47 -11.10 2.73
C ALA A 299 -16.00 -11.44 3.07
N GLN A 300 -15.06 -10.71 2.49
CA GLN A 300 -13.62 -10.82 2.74
C GLN A 300 -13.28 -10.59 4.23
N LEU A 301 -13.72 -9.48 4.80
CA LEU A 301 -13.37 -9.13 6.18
C LEU A 301 -14.03 -10.06 7.21
N ARG A 302 -15.21 -10.58 6.91
CA ARG A 302 -15.83 -11.60 7.76
C ARG A 302 -14.99 -12.90 7.80
N ARG A 303 -14.42 -13.31 6.67
CA ARG A 303 -13.52 -14.47 6.60
C ARG A 303 -12.16 -14.19 7.22
N GLY A 304 -11.66 -12.97 7.03
CA GLY A 304 -10.31 -12.55 7.42
C GLY A 304 -10.01 -12.68 8.91
N LYS A 305 -11.05 -12.61 9.76
CA LYS A 305 -10.91 -12.60 11.22
C LYS A 305 -10.16 -13.81 11.78
N THR A 306 -10.28 -14.97 11.13
CA THR A 306 -9.68 -16.24 11.57
C THR A 306 -8.48 -16.69 10.71
N LEU A 307 -8.17 -15.98 9.62
CA LEU A 307 -7.10 -16.35 8.71
C LEU A 307 -5.73 -15.93 9.26
N SER A 308 -4.71 -16.74 8.97
CA SER A 308 -3.32 -16.29 9.07
C SER A 308 -3.04 -15.19 8.03
N LEU A 309 -1.94 -14.43 8.18
CA LEU A 309 -1.55 -13.47 7.13
C LEU A 309 -1.30 -14.17 5.79
N ALA A 310 -0.63 -15.35 5.81
CA ALA A 310 -0.40 -16.13 4.59
C ALA A 310 -1.71 -16.51 3.89
N ASP A 311 -2.70 -16.99 4.64
CA ASP A 311 -4.00 -17.37 4.07
C ASP A 311 -4.82 -16.16 3.62
N ALA A 312 -4.69 -15.03 4.34
CA ALA A 312 -5.29 -13.77 3.93
C ALA A 312 -4.71 -13.29 2.58
N LEU A 313 -3.38 -13.34 2.41
CA LEU A 313 -2.73 -12.97 1.15
C LEU A 313 -3.10 -13.92 0.00
N ARG A 314 -3.26 -15.23 0.26
CA ARG A 314 -3.78 -16.18 -0.74
C ARG A 314 -5.22 -15.86 -1.13
N LEU A 315 -6.08 -15.57 -0.15
CA LEU A 315 -7.44 -15.15 -0.41
C LEU A 315 -7.49 -13.86 -1.24
N GLU A 316 -6.64 -12.88 -0.93
CA GLU A 316 -6.53 -11.65 -1.70
C GLU A 316 -6.05 -11.90 -3.13
N TYR A 317 -5.11 -12.82 -3.33
CA TYR A 317 -4.65 -13.19 -4.66
C TYR A 317 -5.75 -13.85 -5.50
N ARG A 318 -6.60 -14.67 -4.90
CA ARG A 318 -7.79 -15.24 -5.55
C ARG A 318 -8.74 -14.13 -5.99
N LEU A 319 -9.11 -13.24 -5.07
CA LEU A 319 -9.98 -12.10 -5.36
C LEU A 319 -9.40 -11.19 -6.44
N ALA A 320 -8.12 -10.84 -6.35
CA ALA A 320 -7.44 -10.03 -7.35
C ALA A 320 -7.50 -10.69 -8.73
N SER A 321 -7.15 -11.98 -8.83
CA SER A 321 -7.13 -12.75 -10.08
C SER A 321 -8.48 -12.78 -10.78
N HIS A 322 -9.58 -12.80 -10.02
CA HIS A 322 -10.94 -12.79 -10.57
C HIS A 322 -11.45 -11.37 -10.87
N LEU A 323 -11.18 -10.40 -10.00
CA LEU A 323 -11.73 -9.05 -10.15
C LEU A 323 -11.08 -8.25 -11.28
N ILE A 324 -9.79 -8.44 -11.55
CA ILE A 324 -9.10 -7.75 -12.66
C ILE A 324 -9.69 -8.04 -14.04
N ALA A 325 -10.39 -9.15 -14.19
CA ALA A 325 -11.08 -9.54 -15.43
C ALA A 325 -12.50 -8.95 -15.55
N ARG A 326 -13.00 -8.25 -14.51
CA ARG A 326 -14.35 -7.68 -14.51
C ARG A 326 -14.37 -6.26 -15.05
N ALA A 327 -15.49 -5.90 -15.69
CA ALA A 327 -15.69 -4.57 -16.25
C ALA A 327 -15.53 -3.45 -15.22
N ASP A 328 -16.00 -3.65 -13.97
CA ASP A 328 -15.92 -2.67 -12.89
C ASP A 328 -14.47 -2.29 -12.56
N TYR A 329 -13.52 -3.22 -12.66
CA TYR A 329 -12.10 -2.90 -12.43
C TYR A 329 -11.57 -1.91 -13.49
N GLY A 330 -11.77 -2.21 -14.77
CA GLY A 330 -11.36 -1.33 -15.85
C GLY A 330 -12.05 0.03 -15.79
N GLU A 331 -13.36 0.06 -15.53
CA GLU A 331 -14.15 1.28 -15.40
C GLU A 331 -13.67 2.13 -14.22
N GLY A 332 -13.50 1.53 -13.06
CA GLY A 332 -13.07 2.23 -11.84
C GLY A 332 -11.68 2.82 -11.96
N VAL A 333 -10.73 2.05 -12.47
CA VAL A 333 -9.34 2.51 -12.70
C VAL A 333 -9.32 3.63 -13.74
N SER A 334 -10.05 3.48 -14.86
CA SER A 334 -10.18 4.51 -15.90
C SER A 334 -10.78 5.81 -15.36
N SER A 335 -11.86 5.71 -14.58
CA SER A 335 -12.50 6.86 -13.94
C SER A 335 -11.53 7.60 -13.02
N ARG A 336 -10.74 6.86 -12.22
CA ARG A 336 -9.75 7.46 -11.32
C ARG A 336 -8.62 8.18 -12.06
N ILE A 337 -8.16 7.63 -13.19
CA ILE A 337 -7.11 8.23 -14.02
C ILE A 337 -7.62 9.46 -14.75
N ALA A 338 -8.87 9.45 -15.23
CA ALA A 338 -9.49 10.59 -15.91
C ALA A 338 -9.65 11.82 -14.99
N GLY A 339 -9.66 11.61 -13.67
CA GLY A 339 -9.69 12.68 -12.69
C GLY A 339 -11.09 13.15 -12.31
N LYS A 340 -11.14 14.32 -11.64
CA LYS A 340 -12.40 14.88 -11.11
C LYS A 340 -13.44 15.10 -12.20
N GLY A 341 -14.65 14.57 -11.98
CA GLY A 341 -15.81 14.79 -12.84
C GLY A 341 -16.25 13.58 -13.67
N ARG A 342 -15.47 12.49 -13.70
CA ARG A 342 -15.91 11.23 -14.26
C ARG A 342 -16.34 10.28 -13.15
N GLU A 343 -17.64 10.10 -12.98
CA GLU A 343 -18.19 9.06 -12.10
C GLU A 343 -18.14 7.70 -12.80
N PRO A 344 -17.71 6.63 -12.11
CA PRO A 344 -17.70 5.30 -12.68
C PRO A 344 -19.13 4.76 -12.87
N ARG A 345 -19.33 3.97 -13.92
CA ARG A 345 -20.60 3.29 -14.21
C ARG A 345 -20.46 1.82 -13.82
N TRP A 346 -20.91 1.51 -12.61
CA TRP A 346 -20.81 0.16 -12.08
C TRP A 346 -21.75 -0.83 -12.74
N HIS A 347 -21.33 -2.08 -12.82
CA HIS A 347 -22.14 -3.16 -13.34
C HIS A 347 -21.97 -4.45 -12.50
N PRO A 348 -22.99 -4.85 -11.69
CA PRO A 348 -24.32 -4.24 -11.56
C PRO A 348 -24.29 -2.84 -10.93
N ALA A 349 -25.36 -2.06 -11.19
CA ALA A 349 -25.44 -0.68 -10.73
C ALA A 349 -25.87 -0.55 -9.26
N ILE A 350 -26.58 -1.54 -8.72
CA ILE A 350 -27.12 -1.53 -7.36
C ILE A 350 -26.81 -2.85 -6.63
N LEU A 351 -26.76 -2.80 -5.30
CA LEU A 351 -26.46 -3.98 -4.45
C LEU A 351 -27.41 -5.15 -4.67
N ALA A 352 -28.70 -4.87 -4.83
CA ALA A 352 -29.73 -5.91 -5.01
C ALA A 352 -29.56 -6.76 -6.29
N GLU A 353 -28.82 -6.25 -7.28
CA GLU A 353 -28.51 -6.98 -8.53
C GLU A 353 -27.22 -7.82 -8.43
N VAL A 354 -26.49 -7.71 -7.34
CA VAL A 354 -25.27 -8.49 -7.14
C VAL A 354 -25.64 -9.93 -6.76
N ASP A 355 -25.22 -10.87 -7.58
CA ASP A 355 -25.44 -12.30 -7.37
C ASP A 355 -24.47 -12.85 -6.30
N GLU A 356 -25.00 -13.27 -5.16
CA GLU A 356 -24.22 -13.81 -4.05
C GLU A 356 -23.43 -15.06 -4.43
N ALA A 357 -23.95 -15.92 -5.29
CA ALA A 357 -23.24 -17.11 -5.76
C ALA A 357 -22.00 -16.73 -6.58
N LYS A 358 -22.10 -15.62 -7.34
CA LYS A 358 -20.94 -15.07 -8.06
C LYS A 358 -19.92 -14.47 -7.10
N ILE A 359 -20.35 -13.82 -6.01
CA ILE A 359 -19.42 -13.35 -4.97
C ILE A 359 -18.66 -14.52 -4.36
N GLU A 360 -19.35 -15.60 -3.99
CA GLU A 360 -18.73 -16.81 -3.43
C GLU A 360 -17.69 -17.43 -4.38
N SER A 361 -17.95 -17.44 -5.68
CA SER A 361 -17.04 -17.99 -6.68
C SER A 361 -15.71 -17.22 -6.78
N LEU A 362 -15.68 -15.92 -6.40
CA LEU A 362 -14.45 -15.11 -6.44
C LEU A 362 -13.41 -15.54 -5.39
N PHE A 363 -13.84 -16.25 -4.36
CA PHE A 363 -12.96 -16.78 -3.30
C PHE A 363 -12.32 -18.12 -3.65
N MET A 364 -12.73 -18.73 -4.76
CA MET A 364 -12.15 -20.01 -5.21
C MET A 364 -10.75 -19.79 -5.82
N PRO A 365 -9.86 -20.79 -5.73
CA PRO A 365 -8.55 -20.71 -6.36
C PRO A 365 -8.65 -20.39 -7.86
N PRO A 366 -7.80 -19.50 -8.39
CA PRO A 366 -7.77 -19.19 -9.81
C PRO A 366 -7.21 -20.37 -10.62
N VAL A 367 -7.64 -20.50 -11.86
CA VAL A 367 -7.21 -21.59 -12.77
C VAL A 367 -5.70 -21.57 -13.03
N ASP A 368 -5.09 -20.38 -13.04
CA ASP A 368 -3.67 -20.15 -13.32
C ASP A 368 -2.75 -20.41 -12.11
N GLY A 369 -3.27 -20.99 -11.04
CA GLY A 369 -2.51 -21.35 -9.86
C GLY A 369 -2.64 -20.36 -8.69
N GLU A 370 -2.28 -20.83 -7.51
CA GLU A 370 -2.39 -20.11 -6.24
C GLU A 370 -1.15 -19.23 -5.98
N LEU A 371 -1.24 -18.33 -5.00
CA LEU A 371 -0.09 -17.60 -4.48
C LEU A 371 0.77 -18.56 -3.62
N GLU A 372 1.99 -18.79 -4.08
CA GLU A 372 2.98 -19.55 -3.30
C GLU A 372 3.79 -18.61 -2.42
N LEU A 373 3.79 -18.86 -1.12
CA LEU A 373 4.57 -18.14 -0.12
C LEU A 373 5.53 -19.09 0.55
N ASP A 374 6.80 -18.69 0.72
CA ASP A 374 7.78 -19.51 1.44
C ASP A 374 7.55 -19.42 2.95
N GLU A 375 6.84 -20.41 3.49
CA GLU A 375 6.52 -20.50 4.91
C GLU A 375 7.66 -21.10 5.76
N ARG A 376 8.67 -21.72 5.13
CA ARG A 376 9.78 -22.39 5.82
C ARG A 376 10.77 -21.45 6.50
N ARG A 377 10.74 -20.16 6.16
CA ARG A 377 11.53 -19.12 6.81
C ARG A 377 10.72 -18.47 7.93
N GLY A 378 10.77 -19.04 9.14
CA GLY A 378 10.37 -18.32 10.35
C GLY A 378 9.22 -18.89 11.16
N GLU A 379 9.48 -19.97 11.90
CA GLU A 379 8.66 -20.30 13.08
C GLU A 379 8.92 -19.40 14.29
N THR A 380 9.72 -18.32 14.16
CA THR A 380 10.21 -17.50 15.29
C THR A 380 10.07 -15.97 15.15
N SER A 381 9.22 -15.45 14.27
CA SER A 381 8.96 -14.01 14.28
C SER A 381 7.66 -13.69 15.03
N ILE A 382 7.76 -13.35 16.30
CA ILE A 382 6.70 -12.66 17.02
C ILE A 382 6.81 -11.19 16.57
N SER A 383 5.90 -10.74 15.71
CA SER A 383 5.75 -9.31 15.45
C SER A 383 5.44 -8.61 16.78
N PRO A 384 6.07 -7.46 17.09
CA PRO A 384 5.72 -6.67 18.30
C PRO A 384 4.22 -6.36 18.42
N ARG A 385 3.47 -6.45 17.33
CA ARG A 385 2.02 -6.27 17.28
C ARG A 385 1.21 -7.46 17.79
N GLN A 386 1.82 -8.66 17.95
CA GLN A 386 1.15 -9.85 18.50
C GLN A 386 1.18 -9.88 20.04
N LEU A 387 1.92 -8.99 20.71
CA LEU A 387 2.03 -8.93 22.17
C LEU A 387 0.86 -8.22 22.88
N THR A 388 -0.14 -7.74 22.16
CA THR A 388 -1.32 -7.06 22.71
C THR A 388 -2.56 -7.96 22.80
N GLU A 389 -2.45 -9.27 22.56
CA GLU A 389 -3.55 -10.24 22.66
C GLU A 389 -3.61 -10.97 24.04
N THR A 390 -3.04 -10.40 25.12
CA THR A 390 -3.22 -10.93 26.48
C THR A 390 -3.95 -9.95 27.39
#